data_9ae511270c1b13ba807e614d6cc26a7f
#
_entry.id   9ae511270c1b13ba807e614d6cc26a7f
#
_cell.length_a   1.000
_cell.length_b   1.000
_cell.length_c   1.000
_cell.angle_alpha   90.00
_cell.angle_beta   90.00
_cell.angle_gamma   90.00
#
_symmetry.space_group_name_H-M   'P 1'
#
loop_
_entity.id
_entity.type
_entity.pdbx_description
1 polymer ?
#
loop_
_entity_poly.entity_id
_entity_poly.type
_entity_poly.pdbx_seq_one_letter_code
_entity_poly.pdbx_strand_id
1 'polypeptide(L)'
;AKAYHSDEEDTVRVVTRHKAYVTIDNRRLPVNQDITVPAGDHAIRIVILAQEGFPCIYINSKYLVTDGTWVCDHLAGGPVPVGTWDAYTSPEDDPTVFPFAYETIHPVKVVNTDEGKLYDFGREMFSVVRFDADPAATVRVVYGESKEEATEPAEALIRETVTGKAHYDLVPRAFRYICVKSDGAEPANVIADYEYLPLEDRASFSCNRRDVKKIWDICAYTLHLNSREFFLDGIKRDRWCWSGDAYQSYKANNYLFFDPEITKRTIVALLGKPPYEQHINTINDYSMYLIIGAYEYYYATGDKEFIQVYYPRLKALYDFIEGRTNEAGYVCQRPGDWIFIDWSDIDKGGDLCAEQILFWQCRNAMASLSELVGLDGDSYRKAAEKLKRNIMRDFWREDRGGFVDCYTTGREHITRHANICAIMYDFVTEKRARKITRMVLENDEITQITTPYFEFFELCALGKMGKLTAVQKKIESYWGGMVKLGATSIWEQYLPEQVGIQHYGMYGMKYGCSLCHAWGGGPIYLLGRYCLGVYPTSVGYETYAVEPNRGMYKHIDGKVPLPEGGEVTVKMDGHTCTVYTTRAGGTLILKGKEYAIPVGEAFTVEY
;
A
#
# COMPACT_ATOMS: atom_id res chain seq x y z
N ALA A 1 15.51 13.28 25.39
CA ALA A 1 15.84 14.59 25.97
C ALA A 1 15.20 15.70 25.16
N LYS A 2 14.94 16.83 25.81
CA LYS A 2 14.39 18.04 25.17
C LYS A 2 14.84 19.28 25.97
N ALA A 3 15.13 20.38 25.29
CA ALA A 3 15.20 21.70 25.89
C ALA A 3 13.87 22.43 25.66
N TYR A 4 13.39 23.19 26.66
CA TYR A 4 12.15 23.96 26.55
C TYR A 4 12.19 25.20 27.43
N HIS A 5 11.34 26.17 27.14
CA HIS A 5 11.19 27.41 27.89
C HIS A 5 9.78 27.47 28.52
N SER A 6 9.68 27.95 29.74
CA SER A 6 8.42 28.27 30.40
C SER A 6 8.40 29.73 30.85
N ASP A 7 7.36 30.46 30.47
CA ASP A 7 7.19 31.89 30.84
C ASP A 7 6.79 32.08 32.30
N GLU A 8 6.24 31.07 32.92
CA GLU A 8 5.80 31.04 34.31
C GLU A 8 6.01 29.65 34.92
N GLU A 9 5.78 29.52 36.22
CA GLU A 9 5.86 28.21 36.87
C GLU A 9 4.90 27.20 36.24
N ASP A 10 5.38 26.02 35.92
CA ASP A 10 4.63 24.94 35.31
C ASP A 10 4.61 23.69 36.19
N THR A 11 3.54 22.89 36.11
CA THR A 11 3.45 21.59 36.73
C THR A 11 3.61 20.51 35.68
N VAL A 12 4.74 19.82 35.71
CA VAL A 12 5.09 18.76 34.78
C VAL A 12 4.90 17.39 35.44
N ARG A 13 4.17 16.51 34.78
CA ARG A 13 4.05 15.10 35.20
C ARG A 13 4.51 14.20 34.07
N VAL A 14 5.57 13.43 34.32
CA VAL A 14 6.08 12.42 33.40
C VAL A 14 5.40 11.10 33.73
N VAL A 15 4.49 10.65 32.89
CA VAL A 15 3.77 9.38 33.07
C VAL A 15 4.44 8.29 32.26
N THR A 16 4.71 7.15 32.89
CA THR A 16 5.25 5.95 32.24
C THR A 16 4.92 4.71 33.06
N ARG A 17 4.75 3.56 32.39
CA ARG A 17 4.57 2.24 33.01
C ARG A 17 5.91 1.56 33.32
N HIS A 18 7.00 2.11 32.79
CA HIS A 18 8.34 1.53 32.93
C HIS A 18 9.08 2.08 34.15
N LYS A 19 10.14 1.37 34.54
CA LYS A 19 11.10 1.94 35.51
C LYS A 19 11.82 3.11 34.85
N ALA A 20 11.69 4.27 35.44
CA ALA A 20 12.25 5.49 34.89
C ALA A 20 12.64 6.50 35.96
N TYR A 21 13.44 7.48 35.59
CA TYR A 21 13.64 8.71 36.32
C TYR A 21 13.76 9.89 35.36
N VAL A 22 13.37 11.03 35.82
CA VAL A 22 13.50 12.30 35.10
C VAL A 22 14.62 13.13 35.72
N THR A 23 15.36 13.84 34.90
CA THR A 23 16.32 14.87 35.32
C THR A 23 15.92 16.18 34.67
N ILE A 24 15.66 17.20 35.47
CA ILE A 24 15.44 18.57 35.01
C ILE A 24 16.56 19.43 35.59
N ASP A 25 17.30 20.13 34.76
CA ASP A 25 18.44 20.98 35.12
C ASP A 25 19.42 20.30 36.06
N ASN A 26 19.78 19.05 35.75
CA ASN A 26 20.66 18.15 36.51
C ASN A 26 20.09 17.68 37.87
N ARG A 27 18.85 18.03 38.22
CA ARG A 27 18.18 17.53 39.41
C ARG A 27 17.37 16.28 39.08
N ARG A 28 17.70 15.15 39.70
CA ARG A 28 16.97 13.89 39.54
C ARG A 28 15.68 13.91 40.33
N LEU A 29 14.57 13.57 39.65
CA LEU A 29 13.21 13.61 40.18
C LEU A 29 12.49 12.31 39.83
N PRO A 30 11.47 11.90 40.61
CA PRO A 30 10.67 10.72 40.30
C PRO A 30 9.74 10.95 39.11
N VAL A 31 9.28 9.86 38.48
CA VAL A 31 8.20 9.86 37.49
C VAL A 31 6.85 9.58 38.15
N ASN A 32 5.75 9.75 37.41
CA ASN A 32 4.37 9.53 37.85
C ASN A 32 3.92 10.41 39.04
N GLN A 33 4.59 11.53 39.25
CA GLN A 33 4.28 12.54 40.27
C GLN A 33 4.38 13.93 39.66
N ASP A 34 3.64 14.86 40.25
CA ASP A 34 3.68 16.27 39.83
C ASP A 34 5.02 16.92 40.28
N ILE A 35 5.66 17.59 39.35
CA ILE A 35 6.93 18.27 39.50
C ILE A 35 6.70 19.73 39.17
N THR A 36 6.94 20.60 40.17
CA THR A 36 6.90 22.04 39.95
C THR A 36 8.22 22.50 39.31
N VAL A 37 8.12 23.17 38.17
CA VAL A 37 9.23 23.72 37.41
C VAL A 37 9.06 25.24 37.38
N PRO A 38 10.05 26.05 37.84
CA PRO A 38 9.94 27.52 37.81
C PRO A 38 9.97 28.03 36.37
N ALA A 39 9.66 29.32 36.20
CA ALA A 39 9.82 29.98 34.91
C ALA A 39 11.29 30.03 34.49
N GLY A 40 11.58 29.85 33.17
CA GLY A 40 12.90 29.93 32.63
C GLY A 40 13.19 28.87 31.54
N ASP A 41 14.47 28.78 31.19
CA ASP A 41 14.99 27.78 30.24
C ASP A 41 15.37 26.51 30.98
N HIS A 42 14.89 25.38 30.49
CA HIS A 42 15.07 24.08 31.12
C HIS A 42 15.57 23.02 30.15
N ALA A 43 16.38 22.09 30.67
CA ALA A 43 16.78 20.88 29.98
C ALA A 43 16.23 19.64 30.70
N ILE A 44 15.34 18.90 30.03
CA ILE A 44 14.77 17.66 30.57
C ILE A 44 15.39 16.43 29.89
N ARG A 45 15.76 15.48 30.72
CA ARG A 45 16.20 14.14 30.30
C ARG A 45 15.46 13.09 31.07
N ILE A 46 14.93 12.10 30.36
CA ILE A 46 14.22 10.96 30.95
C ILE A 46 14.99 9.69 30.59
N VAL A 47 15.29 8.88 31.58
CA VAL A 47 15.91 7.56 31.39
C VAL A 47 14.86 6.51 31.70
N ILE A 48 14.63 5.63 30.73
CA ILE A 48 13.60 4.58 30.79
C ILE A 48 14.28 3.23 30.66
N LEU A 49 13.92 2.30 31.53
CA LEU A 49 14.26 0.89 31.43
C LEU A 49 12.99 0.09 31.13
N ALA A 50 12.76 -0.18 29.85
CA ALA A 50 11.68 -1.05 29.40
C ALA A 50 12.18 -2.50 29.48
N GLN A 51 11.49 -3.34 30.26
CA GLN A 51 11.74 -4.78 30.34
C GLN A 51 10.86 -5.54 29.36
N GLU A 52 9.68 -4.99 29.06
CA GLU A 52 8.70 -5.52 28.12
C GLU A 52 8.12 -4.36 27.31
N GLY A 53 7.81 -4.59 26.04
CA GLY A 53 7.24 -3.59 25.14
C GLY A 53 8.20 -2.45 24.78
N PHE A 54 7.65 -1.40 24.19
CA PHE A 54 8.40 -0.20 23.79
C PHE A 54 8.58 0.76 24.98
N PRO A 55 9.77 1.39 25.15
CA PRO A 55 9.94 2.47 26.10
C PRO A 55 9.06 3.66 25.70
N CYS A 56 8.14 4.05 26.54
CA CYS A 56 7.20 5.13 26.28
C CYS A 56 7.01 6.06 27.45
N ILE A 57 6.66 7.32 27.17
CA ILE A 57 6.30 8.36 28.13
C ILE A 57 5.13 9.17 27.62
N TYR A 58 4.38 9.77 28.55
CA TYR A 58 3.38 10.76 28.27
C TYR A 58 3.61 12.00 29.15
N ILE A 59 3.59 13.18 28.54
CA ILE A 59 3.65 14.49 29.23
C ILE A 59 2.68 15.41 28.51
N ASN A 60 1.82 16.06 29.29
CA ASN A 60 0.93 17.10 28.79
C ASN A 60 0.84 18.19 29.85
N SER A 61 1.72 19.19 29.76
CA SER A 61 1.69 20.40 30.57
C SER A 61 1.53 21.63 29.69
N LYS A 62 1.49 22.81 30.28
CA LYS A 62 1.30 24.07 29.54
C LYS A 62 2.46 24.34 28.56
N TYR A 63 3.69 24.05 28.95
CA TYR A 63 4.89 24.38 28.18
C TYR A 63 5.66 23.15 27.68
N LEU A 64 5.35 21.96 28.17
CA LEU A 64 6.04 20.75 27.81
C LEU A 64 5.04 19.63 27.47
N VAL A 65 5.13 19.15 26.23
CA VAL A 65 4.33 18.03 25.72
C VAL A 65 5.22 16.97 25.08
N THR A 66 4.75 15.72 25.06
CA THR A 66 5.38 14.66 24.25
C THR A 66 4.94 14.83 22.80
N ASP A 67 5.90 15.20 21.96
CA ASP A 67 5.75 15.41 20.52
C ASP A 67 7.00 14.92 19.77
N GLY A 68 7.01 15.06 18.45
CA GLY A 68 8.12 14.66 17.59
C GLY A 68 9.42 15.46 17.76
N THR A 69 9.43 16.52 18.58
CA THR A 69 10.62 17.35 18.82
C THR A 69 11.57 16.75 19.87
N TRP A 70 11.18 15.66 20.53
CA TRP A 70 12.06 14.95 21.46
C TRP A 70 13.10 14.13 20.72
N VAL A 71 14.24 13.99 21.37
CA VAL A 71 15.37 13.17 20.89
C VAL A 71 15.58 12.01 21.84
N CYS A 72 15.69 10.82 21.27
CA CYS A 72 16.01 9.57 21.97
C CYS A 72 17.45 9.15 21.67
N ASP A 73 18.17 8.66 22.66
CA ASP A 73 19.49 8.09 22.55
C ASP A 73 19.51 6.71 23.21
N HIS A 74 20.25 5.78 22.65
CA HIS A 74 20.47 4.45 23.23
C HIS A 74 21.96 4.10 23.20
N LEU A 75 22.36 3.12 24.03
CA LEU A 75 23.77 2.81 24.28
C LEU A 75 24.61 2.43 23.04
N ALA A 76 23.97 2.05 21.95
CA ALA A 76 24.66 1.58 20.74
C ALA A 76 24.55 2.54 19.53
N GLY A 77 23.95 3.72 19.68
CA GLY A 77 23.76 4.66 18.58
C GLY A 77 23.67 6.10 19.01
N GLY A 78 23.75 7.02 18.06
CA GLY A 78 23.54 8.44 18.28
C GLY A 78 22.07 8.83 18.47
N PRO A 79 21.80 10.11 18.79
CA PRO A 79 20.46 10.60 19.00
C PRO A 79 19.59 10.48 17.74
N VAL A 80 18.37 10.00 17.93
CA VAL A 80 17.34 9.86 16.89
C VAL A 80 16.03 10.53 17.35
N PRO A 81 15.21 11.03 16.44
CA PRO A 81 13.86 11.51 16.78
C PRO A 81 13.04 10.40 17.46
N VAL A 82 12.19 10.76 18.40
CA VAL A 82 11.22 9.82 18.98
C VAL A 82 10.08 9.57 18.01
N GLY A 83 9.50 8.37 18.06
CA GLY A 83 8.23 8.09 17.41
C GLY A 83 7.08 8.73 18.18
N THR A 84 6.16 9.35 17.46
CA THR A 84 4.91 9.90 18.01
C THR A 84 3.73 9.47 17.13
N TRP A 85 2.55 9.45 17.73
CA TRP A 85 1.32 9.23 17.00
C TRP A 85 0.16 9.95 17.69
N ASP A 86 -0.63 10.66 16.91
CA ASP A 86 -1.75 11.49 17.37
C ASP A 86 -2.89 10.67 18.01
N ALA A 87 -2.94 9.36 17.76
CA ALA A 87 -3.88 8.46 18.42
C ALA A 87 -3.59 8.23 19.92
N TYR A 88 -2.35 8.51 20.40
CA TYR A 88 -1.97 8.41 21.79
C TYR A 88 -2.17 9.77 22.47
N THR A 89 -3.37 10.02 22.99
CA THR A 89 -3.78 11.31 23.54
C THR A 89 -3.89 11.32 25.05
N SER A 90 -3.76 10.16 25.69
CA SER A 90 -3.97 9.92 27.12
C SER A 90 -2.84 9.07 27.71
N PRO A 91 -2.48 9.24 29.00
CA PRO A 91 -1.56 8.36 29.69
C PRO A 91 -2.06 6.90 29.84
N GLU A 92 -3.35 6.65 29.65
CA GLU A 92 -3.95 5.33 29.65
C GLU A 92 -3.77 4.61 28.31
N ASP A 93 -3.49 5.33 27.24
CA ASP A 93 -3.21 4.73 25.94
C ASP A 93 -1.94 3.89 25.99
N ASP A 94 -1.99 2.71 25.42
CA ASP A 94 -0.86 1.80 25.38
C ASP A 94 -0.15 1.85 24.03
N PRO A 95 0.98 2.57 23.91
CA PRO A 95 1.69 2.68 22.64
C PRO A 95 2.39 1.39 22.21
N THR A 96 2.35 0.34 23.03
CA THR A 96 2.82 -1.01 22.66
C THR A 96 1.75 -1.77 21.88
N VAL A 97 0.51 -1.30 21.92
CA VAL A 97 -0.63 -1.87 21.18
C VAL A 97 -1.01 -0.89 20.08
N PHE A 98 -1.04 -1.38 18.85
CA PHE A 98 -1.45 -0.56 17.72
C PHE A 98 -2.94 -0.20 17.85
N PRO A 99 -3.36 1.07 17.65
CA PRO A 99 -4.71 1.54 17.95
C PRO A 99 -5.71 1.19 16.84
N PHE A 100 -6.00 -0.10 16.70
CA PHE A 100 -7.11 -0.54 15.86
C PHE A 100 -8.46 -0.19 16.49
N ALA A 101 -9.44 0.08 15.64
CA ALA A 101 -10.83 0.15 16.01
C ALA A 101 -11.50 -1.23 15.83
N TYR A 102 -12.59 -1.44 16.55
CA TYR A 102 -13.35 -2.68 16.52
C TYR A 102 -14.83 -2.41 16.30
N GLU A 103 -15.46 -3.21 15.46
CA GLU A 103 -16.90 -3.21 15.21
C GLU A 103 -17.45 -4.63 15.37
N THR A 104 -18.45 -4.82 16.25
CA THR A 104 -19.07 -6.13 16.43
C THR A 104 -20.01 -6.44 15.26
N ILE A 105 -19.72 -7.52 14.54
CA ILE A 105 -20.50 -8.02 13.40
C ILE A 105 -21.22 -9.32 13.78
N HIS A 106 -22.51 -9.34 13.52
CA HIS A 106 -23.31 -10.54 13.66
C HIS A 106 -23.41 -11.29 12.33
N PRO A 107 -23.51 -12.64 12.34
CA PRO A 107 -23.70 -13.40 11.11
C PRO A 107 -25.04 -13.03 10.45
N VAL A 108 -25.00 -12.78 9.15
CA VAL A 108 -26.21 -12.48 8.35
C VAL A 108 -26.99 -13.74 8.00
N LYS A 109 -26.35 -14.91 8.07
CA LYS A 109 -26.96 -16.21 7.81
C LYS A 109 -26.25 -17.31 8.58
N VAL A 110 -27.02 -18.25 9.10
CA VAL A 110 -26.52 -19.47 9.75
C VAL A 110 -27.21 -20.70 9.11
N VAL A 111 -26.43 -21.72 8.76
CA VAL A 111 -26.91 -22.94 8.08
C VAL A 111 -26.25 -24.16 8.73
N ASN A 112 -27.04 -25.20 8.96
CA ASN A 112 -26.50 -26.50 9.37
C ASN A 112 -25.85 -27.21 8.18
N THR A 113 -24.70 -27.81 8.39
CA THR A 113 -23.95 -28.62 7.44
C THR A 113 -23.51 -29.92 8.11
N ASP A 114 -23.00 -30.88 7.34
CA ASP A 114 -22.45 -32.13 7.89
C ASP A 114 -21.17 -31.87 8.75
N GLU A 115 -20.48 -30.75 8.47
CA GLU A 115 -19.27 -30.36 9.17
C GLU A 115 -19.49 -29.45 10.40
N GLY A 116 -20.74 -29.04 10.66
CA GLY A 116 -21.13 -28.16 11.76
C GLY A 116 -22.07 -27.04 11.32
N LYS A 117 -22.21 -25.99 12.13
CA LYS A 117 -22.93 -24.77 11.76
C LYS A 117 -22.04 -23.83 10.98
N LEU A 118 -22.47 -23.50 9.78
CA LEU A 118 -21.83 -22.49 8.93
C LEU A 118 -22.46 -21.12 9.18
N TYR A 119 -21.63 -20.16 9.55
CA TYR A 119 -21.98 -18.75 9.77
C TYR A 119 -21.43 -17.93 8.62
N ASP A 120 -22.29 -17.17 7.91
CA ASP A 120 -21.91 -16.19 6.88
C ASP A 120 -22.01 -14.78 7.50
N PHE A 121 -20.92 -14.04 7.53
CA PHE A 121 -20.85 -12.66 8.02
C PHE A 121 -21.11 -11.60 6.92
N GLY A 122 -21.43 -12.06 5.71
CA GLY A 122 -21.87 -11.21 4.59
C GLY A 122 -20.74 -10.63 3.76
N ARG A 123 -19.55 -10.40 4.32
CA ARG A 123 -18.36 -9.88 3.63
C ARG A 123 -17.09 -10.43 4.24
N GLU A 124 -16.01 -10.40 3.48
CA GLU A 124 -14.67 -10.66 3.97
C GLU A 124 -14.27 -9.69 5.06
N MET A 125 -13.56 -10.17 6.10
CA MET A 125 -13.09 -9.33 7.22
C MET A 125 -11.87 -9.94 7.89
N PHE A 126 -11.12 -9.12 8.61
CA PHE A 126 -10.11 -9.57 9.56
C PHE A 126 -10.63 -9.33 10.96
N SER A 127 -10.92 -10.41 11.72
CA SER A 127 -11.75 -10.30 12.92
C SER A 127 -11.37 -11.31 13.99
N VAL A 128 -11.69 -10.95 15.22
CA VAL A 128 -11.69 -11.83 16.39
C VAL A 128 -13.05 -12.54 16.44
N VAL A 129 -13.08 -13.88 16.35
CA VAL A 129 -14.30 -14.65 16.58
C VAL A 129 -14.51 -14.83 18.07
N ARG A 130 -15.71 -14.53 18.55
CA ARG A 130 -16.12 -14.67 19.96
C ARG A 130 -17.33 -15.55 20.07
N PHE A 131 -17.36 -16.39 21.11
CA PHE A 131 -18.52 -17.23 21.42
C PHE A 131 -18.48 -17.78 22.85
N ASP A 132 -19.64 -18.24 23.29
CA ASP A 132 -19.81 -18.97 24.55
C ASP A 132 -19.89 -20.46 24.26
N ALA A 133 -19.26 -21.30 25.10
CA ALA A 133 -19.30 -22.74 24.96
C ALA A 133 -19.36 -23.45 26.33
N ASP A 134 -19.77 -24.71 26.34
CA ASP A 134 -19.60 -25.57 27.51
C ASP A 134 -18.10 -25.82 27.73
N PRO A 135 -17.55 -25.53 28.93
CA PRO A 135 -16.15 -25.80 29.23
C PRO A 135 -15.72 -27.26 29.07
N ALA A 136 -16.67 -28.21 29.15
CA ALA A 136 -16.41 -29.63 28.93
C ALA A 136 -16.35 -30.02 27.45
N ALA A 137 -16.89 -29.20 26.58
CA ALA A 137 -16.93 -29.47 25.14
C ALA A 137 -15.62 -29.05 24.44
N THR A 138 -15.30 -29.76 23.35
CA THR A 138 -14.27 -29.39 22.39
C THR A 138 -14.94 -28.73 21.20
N VAL A 139 -14.56 -27.49 20.89
CA VAL A 139 -15.10 -26.71 19.76
C VAL A 139 -14.05 -26.58 18.68
N ARG A 140 -14.37 -27.03 17.47
CA ARG A 140 -13.59 -26.82 16.26
C ARG A 140 -14.19 -25.64 15.47
N VAL A 141 -13.34 -24.69 15.10
CA VAL A 141 -13.66 -23.55 14.24
C VAL A 141 -12.82 -23.65 12.97
N VAL A 142 -13.47 -23.66 11.81
CA VAL A 142 -12.82 -23.65 10.49
C VAL A 142 -13.17 -22.33 9.83
N TYR A 143 -12.16 -21.60 9.37
CA TYR A 143 -12.31 -20.31 8.73
C TYR A 143 -12.25 -20.46 7.21
N GLY A 144 -12.98 -19.66 6.48
CA GLY A 144 -12.95 -19.62 5.02
C GLY A 144 -13.30 -18.25 4.46
N GLU A 145 -12.57 -17.82 3.46
CA GLU A 145 -12.97 -16.69 2.61
C GLU A 145 -14.14 -17.11 1.68
N SER A 146 -14.28 -18.41 1.43
CA SER A 146 -15.44 -19.02 0.76
C SER A 146 -16.16 -20.00 1.67
N LYS A 147 -17.43 -20.28 1.36
CA LYS A 147 -18.22 -21.29 2.10
C LYS A 147 -17.64 -22.70 1.91
N GLU A 148 -17.10 -22.97 0.72
CA GLU A 148 -16.48 -24.25 0.39
C GLU A 148 -15.27 -24.51 1.29
N GLU A 149 -14.39 -23.51 1.47
CA GLU A 149 -13.23 -23.61 2.36
C GLU A 149 -13.66 -23.85 3.81
N ALA A 150 -14.61 -23.07 4.32
CA ALA A 150 -15.08 -23.21 5.70
C ALA A 150 -15.72 -24.58 5.99
N THR A 151 -16.32 -25.24 4.99
CA THR A 151 -16.98 -26.55 5.13
C THR A 151 -16.10 -27.73 4.72
N GLU A 152 -14.83 -27.54 4.45
CA GLU A 152 -13.87 -28.59 4.09
C GLU A 152 -12.65 -28.57 5.04
N PRO A 153 -12.80 -29.01 6.29
CA PRO A 153 -11.75 -28.88 7.32
C PRO A 153 -10.39 -29.48 6.95
N ALA A 154 -10.37 -30.50 6.07
CA ALA A 154 -9.14 -31.16 5.64
C ALA A 154 -8.27 -30.24 4.78
N GLU A 155 -8.88 -29.40 3.94
CA GLU A 155 -8.25 -28.55 2.94
C GLU A 155 -8.19 -27.06 3.35
N ALA A 156 -9.00 -26.67 4.35
CA ALA A 156 -9.04 -25.30 4.85
C ALA A 156 -7.69 -24.89 5.44
N LEU A 157 -7.22 -23.69 5.10
CA LEU A 157 -5.91 -23.21 5.52
C LEU A 157 -5.87 -22.83 7.01
N ILE A 158 -7.00 -22.35 7.55
CA ILE A 158 -7.07 -21.88 8.93
C ILE A 158 -8.15 -22.64 9.69
N ARG A 159 -7.74 -23.28 10.79
CA ARG A 159 -8.63 -23.98 11.71
C ARG A 159 -8.08 -23.94 13.13
N GLU A 160 -8.96 -23.89 14.09
CA GLU A 160 -8.63 -23.90 15.51
C GLU A 160 -9.49 -24.91 16.25
N THR A 161 -8.95 -25.47 17.33
CA THR A 161 -9.69 -26.35 18.24
C THR A 161 -9.45 -25.85 19.65
N VAL A 162 -10.53 -25.62 20.39
CA VAL A 162 -10.49 -25.03 21.74
C VAL A 162 -11.35 -25.83 22.71
N THR A 163 -10.94 -25.83 23.99
CA THR A 163 -11.64 -26.52 25.09
C THR A 163 -11.30 -25.86 26.43
N GLY A 164 -12.08 -26.12 27.46
CA GLY A 164 -11.78 -25.76 28.86
C GLY A 164 -12.20 -24.36 29.29
N LYS A 165 -12.90 -23.57 28.45
CA LYS A 165 -13.37 -22.23 28.80
C LYS A 165 -14.86 -22.05 28.45
N ALA A 166 -15.55 -21.20 29.24
CA ALA A 166 -16.92 -20.82 28.98
C ALA A 166 -17.05 -19.69 27.91
N HIS A 167 -16.01 -18.87 27.78
CA HIS A 167 -15.94 -17.77 26.82
C HIS A 167 -14.65 -17.82 26.03
N TYR A 168 -14.72 -17.57 24.75
CA TYR A 168 -13.60 -17.54 23.84
C TYR A 168 -13.56 -16.24 23.07
N ASP A 169 -12.37 -15.61 23.06
CA ASP A 169 -11.92 -14.61 22.11
C ASP A 169 -10.76 -15.27 21.35
N LEU A 170 -11.00 -15.62 20.06
CA LEU A 170 -10.00 -16.33 19.25
C LEU A 170 -8.98 -15.35 18.67
N VAL A 171 -7.86 -15.88 18.15
CA VAL A 171 -6.86 -15.07 17.47
C VAL A 171 -7.47 -14.44 16.21
N PRO A 172 -7.23 -13.15 15.92
CA PRO A 172 -7.76 -12.50 14.71
C PRO A 172 -7.36 -13.23 13.43
N ARG A 173 -8.34 -13.47 12.57
CA ARG A 173 -8.18 -14.18 11.29
C ARG A 173 -8.97 -13.51 10.17
N ALA A 174 -8.54 -13.79 8.93
CA ALA A 174 -9.30 -13.44 7.73
C ALA A 174 -10.37 -14.48 7.44
N PHE A 175 -11.60 -14.05 7.23
CA PHE A 175 -12.71 -14.90 6.85
C PHE A 175 -13.93 -14.08 6.44
N ARG A 176 -14.78 -14.68 5.65
CA ARG A 176 -16.20 -14.33 5.51
C ARG A 176 -17.08 -15.38 6.18
N TYR A 177 -16.64 -16.62 6.16
CA TYR A 177 -17.37 -17.77 6.69
C TYR A 177 -16.60 -18.45 7.81
N ILE A 178 -17.31 -18.92 8.82
CA ILE A 178 -16.76 -19.89 9.77
C ILE A 178 -17.70 -21.08 9.88
N CYS A 179 -17.12 -22.28 10.01
CA CYS A 179 -17.87 -23.49 10.34
C CYS A 179 -17.49 -23.94 11.75
N VAL A 180 -18.48 -24.00 12.64
CA VAL A 180 -18.28 -24.33 14.06
C VAL A 180 -18.93 -25.68 14.35
N LYS A 181 -18.15 -26.61 14.95
CA LYS A 181 -18.61 -27.92 15.37
C LYS A 181 -18.18 -28.18 16.81
N SER A 182 -19.11 -28.57 17.66
CA SER A 182 -18.88 -28.95 19.05
C SER A 182 -19.15 -30.43 19.24
N ASP A 183 -18.40 -31.11 20.11
CA ASP A 183 -18.71 -32.49 20.55
C ASP A 183 -19.68 -32.54 21.74
N GLY A 184 -20.09 -31.36 22.26
CA GLY A 184 -21.09 -31.18 23.31
C GLY A 184 -22.23 -30.25 22.88
N ALA A 185 -22.61 -29.34 23.79
CA ALA A 185 -23.61 -28.32 23.47
C ALA A 185 -23.09 -27.38 22.37
N GLU A 186 -24.00 -26.91 21.51
CA GLU A 186 -23.66 -25.94 20.48
C GLU A 186 -23.20 -24.59 21.08
N PRO A 187 -22.16 -23.98 20.56
CA PRO A 187 -21.73 -22.64 20.98
C PRO A 187 -22.83 -21.60 20.76
N ALA A 188 -22.96 -20.70 21.72
CA ALA A 188 -23.89 -19.58 21.72
C ALA A 188 -23.18 -18.26 21.46
N ASN A 189 -23.95 -17.22 21.11
CA ASN A 189 -23.45 -15.84 20.94
C ASN A 189 -22.24 -15.73 19.99
N VAL A 190 -22.27 -16.50 18.88
CA VAL A 190 -21.19 -16.47 17.89
C VAL A 190 -21.23 -15.14 17.13
N ILE A 191 -20.21 -14.31 17.35
CA ILE A 191 -20.02 -12.99 16.74
C ILE A 191 -18.58 -12.83 16.25
N ALA A 192 -18.33 -11.77 15.49
CA ALA A 192 -17.01 -11.38 15.04
C ALA A 192 -16.77 -9.91 15.39
N ASP A 193 -15.66 -9.59 16.08
CA ASP A 193 -15.23 -8.21 16.24
C ASP A 193 -14.25 -7.87 15.10
N TYR A 194 -14.75 -7.12 14.13
CA TYR A 194 -13.98 -6.64 12.97
C TYR A 194 -12.94 -5.62 13.43
N GLU A 195 -11.68 -5.95 13.18
CA GLU A 195 -10.52 -5.13 13.56
C GLU A 195 -10.02 -4.35 12.34
N TYR A 196 -9.94 -3.04 12.45
CA TYR A 196 -9.54 -2.18 11.34
C TYR A 196 -8.80 -0.91 11.78
N LEU A 197 -8.00 -0.36 10.87
CA LEU A 197 -7.45 0.98 11.02
C LEU A 197 -8.51 2.00 10.57
N PRO A 198 -8.90 2.97 11.41
CA PRO A 198 -9.97 3.94 11.10
C PRO A 198 -9.49 5.02 10.12
N LEU A 199 -9.21 4.64 8.87
CA LEU A 199 -8.89 5.56 7.79
C LEU A 199 -10.19 6.10 7.17
N GLU A 200 -10.19 7.37 6.82
CA GLU A 200 -11.31 8.04 6.17
C GLU A 200 -11.22 7.92 4.65
N ASP A 201 -12.32 7.52 4.00
CA ASP A 201 -12.46 7.61 2.55
C ASP A 201 -12.61 9.07 2.12
N ARG A 202 -11.53 9.67 1.62
CA ARG A 202 -11.51 11.06 1.14
C ARG A 202 -11.81 11.19 -0.35
N ALA A 203 -11.99 10.06 -1.03
CA ALA A 203 -12.27 9.98 -2.45
C ALA A 203 -13.66 9.42 -2.73
N SER A 204 -14.14 9.68 -3.93
CA SER A 204 -15.35 9.05 -4.47
C SER A 204 -15.30 8.96 -5.98
N PHE A 205 -16.01 7.99 -6.54
CA PHE A 205 -16.23 7.89 -7.98
C PHE A 205 -17.62 7.35 -8.29
N SER A 206 -18.31 7.97 -9.22
CA SER A 206 -19.56 7.46 -9.78
C SER A 206 -19.66 7.79 -11.27
N CYS A 207 -20.42 6.98 -12.00
CA CYS A 207 -20.74 7.16 -13.39
C CYS A 207 -22.11 6.52 -13.70
N ASN A 208 -22.51 6.55 -14.98
CA ASN A 208 -23.78 5.91 -15.41
C ASN A 208 -23.78 4.37 -15.34
N ARG A 209 -22.70 3.73 -14.87
CA ARG A 209 -22.57 2.28 -14.74
C ARG A 209 -22.56 1.88 -13.28
N ARG A 210 -23.65 1.26 -12.79
CA ARG A 210 -23.76 0.82 -11.40
C ARG A 210 -22.69 -0.21 -11.01
N ASP A 211 -22.31 -1.09 -11.95
CA ASP A 211 -21.29 -2.11 -11.72
C ASP A 211 -19.92 -1.48 -11.42
N VAL A 212 -19.58 -0.36 -12.08
CA VAL A 212 -18.33 0.37 -11.83
C VAL A 212 -18.30 0.97 -10.43
N LYS A 213 -19.43 1.52 -9.96
CA LYS A 213 -19.55 1.99 -8.57
C LYS A 213 -19.33 0.85 -7.58
N LYS A 214 -19.92 -0.33 -7.83
CA LYS A 214 -19.73 -1.52 -6.99
C LYS A 214 -18.27 -1.99 -6.99
N ILE A 215 -17.59 -1.96 -8.15
CA ILE A 215 -16.16 -2.28 -8.25
C ILE A 215 -15.35 -1.30 -7.40
N TRP A 216 -15.62 0.01 -7.50
CA TRP A 216 -14.98 1.03 -6.67
C TRP A 216 -15.12 0.73 -5.18
N ASP A 217 -16.35 0.49 -4.72
CA ASP A 217 -16.64 0.24 -3.29
C ASP A 217 -15.92 -1.00 -2.77
N ILE A 218 -15.86 -2.09 -3.56
CA ILE A 218 -15.16 -3.31 -3.19
C ILE A 218 -13.63 -3.09 -3.20
N CYS A 219 -13.09 -2.33 -4.15
CA CYS A 219 -11.67 -1.97 -4.16
C CYS A 219 -11.28 -1.11 -2.96
N ALA A 220 -12.09 -0.10 -2.61
CA ALA A 220 -11.89 0.71 -1.41
C ALA A 220 -11.90 -0.16 -0.15
N TYR A 221 -12.90 -1.04 -0.02
CA TYR A 221 -12.99 -1.98 1.10
C TYR A 221 -11.80 -2.94 1.17
N THR A 222 -11.31 -3.43 0.03
CA THR A 222 -10.08 -4.26 -0.04
C THR A 222 -8.87 -3.50 0.50
N LEU A 223 -8.73 -2.22 0.15
CA LEU A 223 -7.65 -1.38 0.67
C LEU A 223 -7.77 -1.16 2.18
N HIS A 224 -8.99 -0.94 2.72
CA HIS A 224 -9.22 -0.86 4.17
C HIS A 224 -8.76 -2.13 4.89
N LEU A 225 -9.13 -3.32 4.38
CA LEU A 225 -8.77 -4.60 4.98
C LEU A 225 -7.25 -4.82 5.06
N ASN A 226 -6.51 -4.33 4.06
CA ASN A 226 -5.07 -4.50 3.95
C ASN A 226 -4.25 -3.29 4.49
N SER A 227 -4.93 -2.22 4.91
CA SER A 227 -4.31 -1.05 5.54
C SER A 227 -4.33 -1.24 7.05
N ARG A 228 -3.19 -1.61 7.60
CA ARG A 228 -3.05 -1.93 9.02
C ARG A 228 -1.90 -1.14 9.65
N GLU A 229 -1.04 -1.76 10.43
CA GLU A 229 0.18 -1.11 10.94
C GLU A 229 0.99 -0.51 9.78
N PHE A 230 1.00 -1.22 8.68
CA PHE A 230 1.51 -0.87 7.35
C PHE A 230 0.63 -1.51 6.28
N PHE A 231 0.92 -1.29 5.01
CA PHE A 231 0.20 -1.97 3.93
C PHE A 231 0.62 -3.44 3.88
N LEU A 232 -0.37 -4.34 4.05
CA LEU A 232 -0.20 -5.77 3.86
C LEU A 232 -0.43 -6.13 2.38
N ASP A 233 0.11 -7.27 1.98
CA ASP A 233 -0.21 -7.95 0.71
C ASP A 233 -1.65 -8.48 0.72
N GLY A 234 -1.96 -9.29 1.71
CA GLY A 234 -3.26 -9.92 1.94
C GLY A 234 -3.47 -10.27 3.41
N ILE A 235 -4.72 -10.47 3.80
CA ILE A 235 -5.07 -10.71 5.21
C ILE A 235 -5.15 -12.20 5.57
N LYS A 236 -5.15 -13.12 4.59
CA LYS A 236 -5.35 -14.57 4.82
C LYS A 236 -4.09 -15.30 5.26
N ARG A 237 -3.01 -15.26 4.47
CA ARG A 237 -1.81 -16.10 4.62
C ARG A 237 -0.63 -15.33 5.17
N ASP A 238 0.05 -14.60 4.30
CA ASP A 238 1.34 -13.99 4.62
C ASP A 238 1.18 -12.87 5.63
N ARG A 239 0.19 -12.01 5.43
CA ARG A 239 -0.11 -10.85 6.28
C ARG A 239 1.16 -10.06 6.56
N TRP A 240 1.91 -9.81 5.50
CA TRP A 240 3.22 -9.21 5.57
C TRP A 240 3.32 -8.00 4.64
N CYS A 241 4.38 -7.23 4.85
CA CYS A 241 4.70 -6.10 4.00
C CYS A 241 5.59 -6.57 2.84
N TRP A 242 5.04 -6.59 1.63
CA TRP A 242 5.76 -6.91 0.40
C TRP A 242 5.95 -5.65 -0.43
N SER A 243 7.20 -5.36 -0.88
CA SER A 243 7.54 -4.05 -1.42
C SER A 243 6.86 -3.73 -2.76
N GLY A 244 6.67 -4.72 -3.63
CA GLY A 244 5.93 -4.54 -4.88
C GLY A 244 4.45 -4.25 -4.66
N ASP A 245 3.82 -4.96 -3.73
CA ASP A 245 2.43 -4.76 -3.28
C ASP A 245 2.26 -3.38 -2.65
N ALA A 246 3.18 -3.01 -1.77
CA ALA A 246 3.19 -1.73 -1.11
C ALA A 246 3.32 -0.56 -2.11
N TYR A 247 4.16 -0.71 -3.14
CA TYR A 247 4.32 0.31 -4.18
C TYR A 247 3.00 0.61 -4.89
N GLN A 248 2.20 -0.40 -5.20
CA GLN A 248 0.86 -0.21 -5.75
C GLN A 248 -0.09 0.40 -4.72
N SER A 249 -0.01 -0.05 -3.46
CA SER A 249 -0.83 0.48 -2.36
C SER A 249 -0.58 1.97 -2.12
N TYR A 250 0.67 2.47 -2.26
CA TYR A 250 0.97 3.91 -2.18
C TYR A 250 0.22 4.71 -3.23
N LYS A 251 0.14 4.21 -4.48
CA LYS A 251 -0.61 4.87 -5.55
C LYS A 251 -2.10 4.90 -5.26
N ALA A 252 -2.66 3.79 -4.80
CA ALA A 252 -4.08 3.70 -4.45
C ALA A 252 -4.42 4.57 -3.22
N ASN A 253 -3.56 4.61 -2.20
CA ASN A 253 -3.67 5.47 -1.03
C ASN A 253 -3.78 6.95 -1.41
N ASN A 254 -2.95 7.42 -2.33
CA ASN A 254 -2.99 8.81 -2.80
C ASN A 254 -4.32 9.20 -3.48
N TYR A 255 -5.15 8.22 -3.85
CA TYR A 255 -6.44 8.41 -4.52
C TYR A 255 -7.63 7.91 -3.70
N LEU A 256 -7.43 7.47 -2.45
CA LEU A 256 -8.51 7.07 -1.54
C LEU A 256 -8.42 7.82 -0.20
N PHE A 257 -7.40 7.52 0.59
CA PHE A 257 -7.21 8.08 1.93
C PHE A 257 -6.34 9.34 1.92
N PHE A 258 -5.31 9.32 1.11
CA PHE A 258 -4.17 10.21 1.16
C PHE A 258 -3.57 10.30 2.58
N ASP A 259 -3.34 9.14 3.19
CA ASP A 259 -2.70 9.02 4.48
C ASP A 259 -1.19 8.82 4.31
N PRO A 260 -0.35 9.82 4.64
CA PRO A 260 1.10 9.70 4.52
C PRO A 260 1.70 8.79 5.59
N GLU A 261 1.06 8.64 6.75
CA GLU A 261 1.64 7.94 7.89
C GLU A 261 1.72 6.44 7.66
N ILE A 262 0.69 5.81 7.09
CA ILE A 262 0.77 4.37 6.76
C ILE A 262 1.83 4.11 5.69
N THR A 263 2.01 5.02 4.73
CA THR A 263 3.06 4.92 3.71
C THR A 263 4.45 5.03 4.33
N LYS A 264 4.67 5.98 5.22
CA LYS A 264 5.94 6.13 5.98
C LYS A 264 6.24 4.86 6.79
N ARG A 265 5.27 4.36 7.56
CA ARG A 265 5.44 3.14 8.35
C ARG A 265 5.81 1.94 7.46
N THR A 266 5.17 1.82 6.31
CA THR A 266 5.43 0.76 5.34
C THR A 266 6.85 0.86 4.77
N ILE A 267 7.28 2.05 4.33
CA ILE A 267 8.65 2.26 3.83
C ILE A 267 9.67 1.91 4.91
N VAL A 268 9.46 2.34 6.15
CA VAL A 268 10.39 2.08 7.27
C VAL A 268 10.44 0.60 7.62
N ALA A 269 9.29 -0.09 7.64
CA ALA A 269 9.21 -1.52 7.91
C ALA A 269 9.97 -2.35 6.85
N LEU A 270 9.83 -1.99 5.57
CA LEU A 270 10.53 -2.65 4.46
C LEU A 270 12.02 -2.33 4.43
N LEU A 271 12.38 -1.06 4.65
CA LEU A 271 13.75 -0.59 4.49
C LEU A 271 14.74 -1.25 5.49
N GLY A 272 14.29 -1.58 6.70
CA GLY A 272 15.13 -2.24 7.70
C GLY A 272 16.39 -1.42 8.06
N LYS A 273 17.50 -2.11 8.29
CA LYS A 273 18.79 -1.50 8.68
C LYS A 273 19.95 -2.08 7.87
N PRO A 274 20.91 -1.25 7.41
CA PRO A 274 22.14 -1.73 6.80
C PRO A 274 23.05 -2.41 7.85
N PRO A 275 24.00 -3.29 7.44
CA PRO A 275 24.28 -3.65 6.04
C PRO A 275 23.20 -4.59 5.47
N TYR A 276 22.90 -4.41 4.15
CA TYR A 276 21.99 -5.32 3.45
C TYR A 276 22.76 -6.54 2.94
N GLU A 277 22.26 -7.73 3.25
CA GLU A 277 22.84 -9.01 2.81
C GLU A 277 22.00 -9.68 1.71
N GLN A 278 20.72 -9.32 1.62
CA GLN A 278 19.75 -9.82 0.65
C GLN A 278 18.85 -8.68 0.15
N HIS A 279 18.19 -8.91 -0.98
CA HIS A 279 17.15 -8.01 -1.48
C HIS A 279 15.97 -7.91 -0.51
N ILE A 280 15.24 -6.80 -0.55
CA ILE A 280 13.99 -6.64 0.20
C ILE A 280 13.05 -7.79 -0.19
N ASN A 281 12.51 -8.47 0.82
CA ASN A 281 11.72 -9.69 0.64
C ASN A 281 12.43 -10.80 -0.16
N THR A 282 13.76 -10.79 -0.27
CA THR A 282 14.58 -11.67 -1.14
C THR A 282 14.34 -11.51 -2.65
N ILE A 283 13.60 -10.49 -3.06
CA ILE A 283 13.13 -10.27 -4.43
C ILE A 283 13.86 -9.07 -5.04
N ASN A 284 14.49 -9.27 -6.20
CA ASN A 284 15.31 -8.25 -6.85
C ASN A 284 14.55 -6.95 -7.14
N ASP A 285 13.44 -7.06 -7.86
CA ASP A 285 12.61 -5.92 -8.26
C ASP A 285 11.98 -5.20 -7.05
N TYR A 286 11.73 -5.89 -5.94
CA TYR A 286 11.16 -5.30 -4.71
C TYR A 286 12.09 -4.29 -4.03
N SER A 287 13.41 -4.52 -4.09
CA SER A 287 14.38 -3.52 -3.63
C SER A 287 14.33 -2.23 -4.46
N MET A 288 14.07 -2.36 -5.76
CA MET A 288 13.95 -1.22 -6.67
C MET A 288 12.64 -0.47 -6.45
N TYR A 289 11.52 -1.20 -6.30
CA TYR A 289 10.22 -0.61 -5.99
C TYR A 289 10.23 0.19 -4.68
N LEU A 290 10.99 -0.24 -3.67
CA LEU A 290 11.11 0.50 -2.42
C LEU A 290 11.74 1.89 -2.63
N ILE A 291 12.84 1.96 -3.40
CA ILE A 291 13.51 3.24 -3.69
C ILE A 291 12.63 4.13 -4.58
N ILE A 292 12.03 3.56 -5.62
CA ILE A 292 11.10 4.29 -6.51
C ILE A 292 9.90 4.79 -5.72
N GLY A 293 9.34 3.94 -4.84
CA GLY A 293 8.21 4.27 -3.99
C GLY A 293 8.51 5.39 -2.98
N ALA A 294 9.71 5.40 -2.39
CA ALA A 294 10.15 6.49 -1.51
C ALA A 294 10.26 7.83 -2.27
N TYR A 295 10.76 7.81 -3.51
CA TYR A 295 10.79 9.00 -4.35
C TYR A 295 9.37 9.47 -4.71
N GLU A 296 8.48 8.56 -5.13
CA GLU A 296 7.10 8.91 -5.49
C GLU A 296 6.29 9.39 -4.27
N TYR A 297 6.56 8.83 -3.07
CA TYR A 297 6.02 9.35 -1.82
C TYR A 297 6.40 10.82 -1.63
N TYR A 298 7.69 11.14 -1.73
CA TYR A 298 8.15 12.54 -1.67
C TYR A 298 7.50 13.41 -2.74
N TYR A 299 7.43 12.92 -3.98
CA TYR A 299 6.84 13.68 -5.08
C TYR A 299 5.35 14.01 -4.83
N ALA A 300 4.61 13.08 -4.22
CA ALA A 300 3.20 13.26 -3.91
C ALA A 300 2.97 14.17 -2.68
N THR A 301 3.80 14.04 -1.64
CA THR A 301 3.55 14.69 -0.34
C THR A 301 4.37 15.96 -0.11
N GLY A 302 5.54 16.08 -0.73
CA GLY A 302 6.51 17.13 -0.43
C GLY A 302 7.32 16.89 0.85
N ASP A 303 7.15 15.73 1.53
CA ASP A 303 7.79 15.42 2.81
C ASP A 303 9.31 15.20 2.66
N LYS A 304 10.01 16.31 2.58
CA LYS A 304 11.48 16.34 2.47
C LYS A 304 12.15 15.80 3.74
N GLU A 305 11.60 16.09 4.89
CA GLU A 305 12.17 15.73 6.19
C GLU A 305 12.26 14.22 6.36
N PHE A 306 11.21 13.50 6.04
CA PHE A 306 11.21 12.04 6.05
C PHE A 306 12.33 11.47 5.16
N ILE A 307 12.45 11.97 3.94
CA ILE A 307 13.52 11.51 3.03
C ILE A 307 14.90 11.82 3.58
N GLN A 308 15.13 13.01 4.14
CA GLN A 308 16.44 13.37 4.73
C GLN A 308 16.85 12.39 5.85
N VAL A 309 15.89 11.99 6.70
CA VAL A 309 16.14 11.03 7.79
C VAL A 309 16.52 9.65 7.23
N TYR A 310 15.82 9.17 6.20
CA TYR A 310 16.00 7.80 5.71
C TYR A 310 16.92 7.67 4.49
N TYR A 311 17.36 8.78 3.89
CA TYR A 311 18.26 8.76 2.74
C TYR A 311 19.53 7.90 2.94
N PRO A 312 20.22 7.92 4.10
CA PRO A 312 21.40 7.06 4.27
C PRO A 312 21.10 5.56 4.11
N ARG A 313 19.90 5.12 4.53
CA ARG A 313 19.48 3.73 4.37
C ARG A 313 19.06 3.43 2.92
N LEU A 314 18.36 4.34 2.26
CA LEU A 314 18.01 4.23 0.83
C LEU A 314 19.27 4.15 -0.03
N LYS A 315 20.27 4.99 0.27
CA LYS A 315 21.59 4.96 -0.38
C LYS A 315 22.30 3.62 -0.17
N ALA A 316 22.30 3.11 1.07
CA ALA A 316 22.91 1.81 1.37
C ALA A 316 22.21 0.65 0.64
N LEU A 317 20.86 0.69 0.52
CA LEU A 317 20.11 -0.28 -0.26
C LEU A 317 20.45 -0.17 -1.75
N TYR A 318 20.55 1.04 -2.28
CA TYR A 318 20.98 1.26 -3.66
C TYR A 318 22.40 0.70 -3.91
N ASP A 319 23.35 0.98 -3.01
CA ASP A 319 24.73 0.47 -3.14
C ASP A 319 24.78 -1.06 -3.12
N PHE A 320 23.92 -1.68 -2.33
CA PHE A 320 23.74 -3.12 -2.32
C PHE A 320 23.24 -3.65 -3.69
N ILE A 321 22.25 -3.00 -4.31
CA ILE A 321 21.75 -3.38 -5.64
C ILE A 321 22.85 -3.15 -6.70
N GLU A 322 23.51 -2.00 -6.69
CA GLU A 322 24.60 -1.66 -7.62
C GLU A 322 25.74 -2.67 -7.52
N GLY A 323 26.09 -3.13 -6.32
CA GLY A 323 27.11 -4.17 -6.09
C GLY A 323 26.74 -5.55 -6.62
N ARG A 324 25.51 -5.74 -7.12
CA ARG A 324 24.99 -6.97 -7.75
C ARG A 324 24.86 -6.86 -9.27
N THR A 325 25.46 -5.86 -9.88
CA THR A 325 25.46 -5.70 -11.34
C THR A 325 26.62 -6.44 -12.00
N ASN A 326 26.42 -6.84 -13.27
CA ASN A 326 27.47 -7.37 -14.15
C ASN A 326 28.21 -6.22 -14.90
N GLU A 327 29.14 -6.56 -15.78
CA GLU A 327 29.92 -5.58 -16.58
C GLU A 327 29.04 -4.72 -17.50
N ALA A 328 27.90 -5.25 -17.95
CA ALA A 328 26.91 -4.49 -18.71
C ALA A 328 26.09 -3.52 -17.83
N GLY A 329 26.21 -3.62 -16.50
CA GLY A 329 25.45 -2.85 -15.52
C GLY A 329 24.05 -3.40 -15.28
N TYR A 330 23.78 -4.64 -15.66
CA TYR A 330 22.54 -5.34 -15.38
C TYR A 330 22.55 -5.94 -13.98
N VAL A 331 21.48 -5.79 -13.22
CA VAL A 331 21.27 -6.51 -11.97
C VAL A 331 21.16 -8.00 -12.28
N CYS A 332 21.95 -8.80 -11.58
CA CYS A 332 22.01 -10.24 -11.78
C CYS A 332 21.51 -10.99 -10.56
N GLN A 333 20.80 -12.08 -10.82
CA GLN A 333 20.40 -13.03 -9.78
C GLN A 333 21.62 -13.70 -9.15
N ARG A 334 21.63 -13.80 -7.84
CA ARG A 334 22.60 -14.57 -7.04
C ARG A 334 21.89 -15.68 -6.27
N PRO A 335 22.62 -16.68 -5.76
CA PRO A 335 22.02 -17.71 -4.91
C PRO A 335 21.29 -17.07 -3.71
N GLY A 336 20.01 -17.42 -3.54
CA GLY A 336 19.12 -16.86 -2.50
C GLY A 336 18.26 -15.69 -2.98
N ASP A 337 18.52 -15.09 -4.14
CA ASP A 337 17.67 -14.09 -4.75
C ASP A 337 16.51 -14.76 -5.50
N TRP A 338 15.36 -14.11 -5.48
CA TRP A 338 14.17 -14.53 -6.23
C TRP A 338 13.81 -13.48 -7.28
N ILE A 339 13.74 -13.90 -8.55
CA ILE A 339 13.21 -13.09 -9.65
C ILE A 339 11.70 -13.34 -9.70
N PHE A 340 10.93 -12.37 -9.27
CA PHE A 340 9.46 -12.49 -9.23
C PHE A 340 8.81 -11.84 -10.45
N ILE A 341 8.86 -10.54 -10.59
CA ILE A 341 8.11 -9.66 -11.51
C ILE A 341 6.60 -9.88 -11.38
N ASP A 342 6.10 -11.07 -11.77
CA ASP A 342 4.68 -11.45 -11.72
C ASP A 342 4.51 -12.97 -11.77
N TRP A 343 3.36 -13.46 -11.41
CA TRP A 343 2.89 -14.84 -11.64
C TRP A 343 2.50 -15.02 -13.11
N SER A 344 3.47 -15.06 -13.98
CA SER A 344 3.31 -15.15 -15.43
C SER A 344 4.41 -15.96 -16.06
N ASP A 345 4.17 -16.50 -17.28
CA ASP A 345 5.19 -17.21 -18.07
C ASP A 345 6.16 -16.21 -18.71
N ILE A 346 7.13 -15.75 -17.91
CA ILE A 346 8.21 -14.85 -18.31
C ILE A 346 9.47 -15.68 -18.50
N ASP A 347 10.25 -15.44 -19.57
CA ASP A 347 11.55 -16.07 -19.74
C ASP A 347 12.58 -15.49 -18.75
N LYS A 348 12.71 -16.15 -17.59
CA LYS A 348 13.58 -15.78 -16.48
C LYS A 348 14.96 -16.47 -16.52
N GLY A 349 15.40 -16.92 -17.68
CA GLY A 349 16.63 -17.73 -17.85
C GLY A 349 17.95 -16.93 -17.81
N GLY A 350 17.92 -15.64 -17.51
CA GLY A 350 19.11 -14.79 -17.47
C GLY A 350 18.78 -13.36 -17.06
N ASP A 351 19.54 -12.37 -17.56
CA ASP A 351 19.24 -10.95 -17.28
C ASP A 351 17.85 -10.60 -17.79
N LEU A 352 16.99 -10.11 -16.89
CA LEU A 352 15.57 -9.88 -17.19
C LEU A 352 15.30 -8.41 -17.52
N CYS A 353 14.76 -8.15 -18.70
CA CYS A 353 14.54 -6.80 -19.22
C CYS A 353 13.70 -5.92 -18.28
N ALA A 354 12.60 -6.46 -17.71
CA ALA A 354 11.74 -5.73 -16.79
C ALA A 354 12.50 -5.22 -15.58
N GLU A 355 13.36 -6.06 -14.97
CA GLU A 355 14.22 -5.64 -13.86
C GLU A 355 15.19 -4.52 -14.25
N GLN A 356 15.78 -4.62 -15.46
CA GLN A 356 16.74 -3.62 -15.89
C GLN A 356 16.08 -2.24 -16.13
N ILE A 357 14.86 -2.22 -16.64
CA ILE A 357 14.08 -0.97 -16.78
C ILE A 357 13.71 -0.41 -15.41
N LEU A 358 13.32 -1.25 -14.46
CA LEU A 358 13.09 -0.84 -13.07
C LEU A 358 14.37 -0.28 -12.42
N PHE A 359 15.52 -0.92 -12.67
CA PHE A 359 16.79 -0.43 -12.15
C PHE A 359 17.21 0.90 -12.77
N TRP A 360 16.93 1.10 -14.07
CA TRP A 360 17.08 2.39 -14.71
C TRP A 360 16.25 3.47 -13.99
N GLN A 361 14.99 3.21 -13.69
CA GLN A 361 14.13 4.12 -12.95
C GLN A 361 14.59 4.33 -11.51
N CYS A 362 15.06 3.28 -10.84
CA CYS A 362 15.65 3.35 -9.51
C CYS A 362 16.86 4.30 -9.48
N ARG A 363 17.75 4.28 -10.49
CA ARG A 363 18.86 5.23 -10.64
C ARG A 363 18.39 6.67 -10.78
N ASN A 364 17.34 6.92 -11.58
CA ASN A 364 16.75 8.26 -11.72
C ASN A 364 16.11 8.74 -10.41
N ALA A 365 15.43 7.86 -9.69
CA ALA A 365 14.88 8.15 -8.36
C ALA A 365 16.00 8.53 -7.38
N MET A 366 17.10 7.75 -7.34
CA MET A 366 18.25 8.06 -6.48
C MET A 366 18.93 9.38 -6.84
N ALA A 367 19.00 9.74 -8.13
CA ALA A 367 19.52 11.04 -8.54
C ALA A 367 18.69 12.17 -7.91
N SER A 368 17.37 12.11 -8.03
CA SER A 368 16.46 13.12 -7.47
C SER A 368 16.49 13.16 -5.94
N LEU A 369 16.53 11.99 -5.28
CA LEU A 369 16.66 11.89 -3.82
C LEU A 369 18.00 12.44 -3.31
N SER A 370 19.09 12.24 -4.06
CA SER A 370 20.41 12.80 -3.73
C SER A 370 20.41 14.33 -3.79
N GLU A 371 19.84 14.89 -4.84
CA GLU A 371 19.72 16.35 -4.99
C GLU A 371 18.84 16.97 -3.88
N LEU A 372 17.77 16.28 -3.49
CA LEU A 372 16.92 16.71 -2.38
C LEU A 372 17.68 16.89 -1.07
N VAL A 373 18.68 16.04 -0.80
CA VAL A 373 19.51 16.12 0.41
C VAL A 373 20.79 16.93 0.19
N GLY A 374 20.92 17.62 -0.96
CA GLY A 374 22.06 18.50 -1.27
C GLY A 374 23.30 17.80 -1.81
N LEU A 375 23.16 16.56 -2.29
CA LEU A 375 24.24 15.79 -2.91
C LEU A 375 24.11 15.80 -4.43
N ASP A 376 25.21 15.47 -5.13
CA ASP A 376 25.23 15.38 -6.59
C ASP A 376 24.49 14.14 -7.11
N GLY A 377 23.50 14.35 -7.98
CA GLY A 377 22.73 13.30 -8.66
C GLY A 377 23.29 12.85 -10.02
N ASP A 378 24.28 13.55 -10.57
CA ASP A 378 24.77 13.35 -11.94
C ASP A 378 25.37 11.96 -12.19
N SER A 379 26.04 11.39 -11.20
CA SER A 379 26.62 10.06 -11.29
C SER A 379 25.55 8.98 -11.55
N TYR A 380 24.42 9.08 -10.88
CA TYR A 380 23.27 8.17 -11.07
C TYR A 380 22.64 8.34 -12.45
N ARG A 381 22.46 9.59 -12.93
CA ARG A 381 21.93 9.86 -14.28
C ARG A 381 22.85 9.32 -15.37
N LYS A 382 24.15 9.52 -15.25
CA LYS A 382 25.13 8.96 -16.21
C LYS A 382 25.09 7.43 -16.24
N ALA A 383 24.96 6.79 -15.08
CA ALA A 383 24.81 5.35 -14.97
C ALA A 383 23.47 4.88 -15.57
N ALA A 384 22.37 5.61 -15.33
CA ALA A 384 21.06 5.33 -15.94
C ALA A 384 21.11 5.41 -17.47
N GLU A 385 21.73 6.46 -18.04
CA GLU A 385 21.87 6.62 -19.49
C GLU A 385 22.74 5.52 -20.13
N LYS A 386 23.81 5.08 -19.45
CA LYS A 386 24.61 3.94 -19.90
C LYS A 386 23.76 2.66 -19.92
N LEU A 387 23.04 2.40 -18.84
CA LEU A 387 22.15 1.24 -18.71
C LEU A 387 21.08 1.24 -19.80
N LYS A 388 20.43 2.39 -20.05
CA LYS A 388 19.42 2.55 -21.09
C LYS A 388 19.94 2.20 -22.47
N ARG A 389 21.14 2.65 -22.84
CA ARG A 389 21.77 2.27 -24.12
C ARG A 389 21.98 0.76 -24.24
N ASN A 390 22.44 0.11 -23.16
CA ASN A 390 22.64 -1.33 -23.15
C ASN A 390 21.32 -2.08 -23.28
N ILE A 391 20.28 -1.72 -22.51
CA ILE A 391 18.94 -2.32 -22.59
C ILE A 391 18.38 -2.18 -24.03
N MET A 392 18.50 -1.00 -24.62
CA MET A 392 18.03 -0.77 -26.00
C MET A 392 18.77 -1.61 -27.04
N ARG A 393 20.07 -1.86 -26.84
CA ARG A 393 20.88 -2.70 -27.74
C ARG A 393 20.52 -4.19 -27.61
N ASP A 394 20.37 -4.67 -26.39
CA ASP A 394 20.31 -6.11 -26.09
C ASP A 394 18.89 -6.68 -26.13
N PHE A 395 17.89 -5.91 -25.68
CA PHE A 395 16.51 -6.41 -25.52
C PHE A 395 15.51 -5.87 -26.55
N TRP A 396 15.74 -4.69 -27.17
CA TRP A 396 14.79 -4.14 -28.13
C TRP A 396 14.79 -4.89 -29.46
N ARG A 397 13.60 -5.24 -29.96
CA ARG A 397 13.41 -5.86 -31.28
C ARG A 397 12.58 -4.93 -32.17
N GLU A 398 13.24 -4.32 -33.15
CA GLU A 398 12.59 -3.30 -34.00
C GLU A 398 11.49 -3.91 -34.86
N ASP A 399 11.67 -5.10 -35.38
CA ASP A 399 10.69 -5.85 -36.20
C ASP A 399 9.46 -6.30 -35.38
N ARG A 400 9.67 -6.68 -34.10
CA ARG A 400 8.64 -7.11 -33.17
C ARG A 400 7.98 -5.93 -32.44
N GLY A 401 8.60 -4.76 -32.45
CA GLY A 401 8.10 -3.52 -31.83
C GLY A 401 8.01 -3.56 -30.31
N GLY A 402 8.82 -4.37 -29.64
CA GLY A 402 8.86 -4.56 -28.20
C GLY A 402 10.19 -5.06 -27.68
N PHE A 403 10.26 -5.22 -26.37
CA PHE A 403 11.39 -5.79 -25.65
C PHE A 403 11.16 -7.28 -25.43
N VAL A 404 12.20 -8.09 -25.64
CA VAL A 404 12.21 -9.48 -25.19
C VAL A 404 12.44 -9.54 -23.69
N ASP A 405 11.94 -10.60 -23.04
CA ASP A 405 12.08 -10.79 -21.59
C ASP A 405 13.54 -10.98 -21.20
N CYS A 406 14.24 -11.86 -21.92
CA CYS A 406 15.64 -12.20 -21.72
C CYS A 406 16.32 -12.40 -23.08
N TYR A 407 17.50 -11.79 -23.27
CA TYR A 407 18.26 -11.92 -24.53
C TYR A 407 19.28 -13.08 -24.51
N THR A 408 19.69 -13.50 -23.32
CA THR A 408 20.74 -14.52 -23.16
C THR A 408 20.25 -15.92 -23.40
N THR A 409 18.94 -16.18 -23.29
CA THR A 409 18.36 -17.51 -23.58
C THR A 409 18.20 -17.80 -25.07
N GLY A 410 18.22 -16.78 -25.93
CA GLY A 410 17.95 -16.91 -27.36
C GLY A 410 16.52 -17.27 -27.74
N ARG A 411 15.58 -17.30 -26.79
CA ARG A 411 14.16 -17.64 -27.04
C ARG A 411 13.40 -16.56 -27.76
N GLU A 412 13.88 -15.30 -27.72
CA GLU A 412 13.19 -14.13 -28.28
C GLU A 412 11.74 -13.99 -27.77
N HIS A 413 11.50 -14.43 -26.52
CA HIS A 413 10.19 -14.40 -25.88
C HIS A 413 9.82 -12.97 -25.48
N ILE A 414 8.59 -12.57 -25.77
CA ILE A 414 8.05 -11.23 -25.42
C ILE A 414 6.83 -11.41 -24.57
N THR A 415 6.88 -10.85 -23.35
CA THR A 415 5.70 -10.63 -22.51
C THR A 415 5.35 -9.14 -22.43
N ARG A 416 4.26 -8.83 -21.75
CA ARG A 416 3.81 -7.44 -21.55
C ARG A 416 4.67 -6.68 -20.56
N HIS A 417 5.29 -7.34 -19.59
CA HIS A 417 5.90 -6.77 -18.37
C HIS A 417 6.98 -5.72 -18.63
N ALA A 418 8.05 -6.05 -19.35
CA ALA A 418 9.11 -5.08 -19.69
C ALA A 418 8.56 -3.92 -20.53
N ASN A 419 7.61 -4.20 -21.40
CA ASN A 419 6.97 -3.26 -22.31
C ASN A 419 6.04 -2.28 -21.57
N ILE A 420 5.34 -2.75 -20.53
CA ILE A 420 4.57 -1.94 -19.59
C ILE A 420 5.50 -0.97 -18.85
N CYS A 421 6.57 -1.48 -18.22
CA CYS A 421 7.56 -0.66 -17.52
C CYS A 421 8.16 0.41 -18.43
N ALA A 422 8.46 0.08 -19.68
CA ALA A 422 9.04 1.01 -20.64
C ALA A 422 8.12 2.21 -20.96
N ILE A 423 6.80 1.99 -20.99
CA ILE A 423 5.80 3.07 -21.17
C ILE A 423 5.60 3.84 -19.87
N MET A 424 5.43 3.13 -18.76
CA MET A 424 5.12 3.76 -17.46
C MET A 424 6.17 4.77 -17.02
N TYR A 425 7.45 4.42 -17.17
CA TYR A 425 8.57 5.22 -16.70
C TYR A 425 9.22 6.11 -17.78
N ASP A 426 8.58 6.33 -18.93
CA ASP A 426 9.13 7.12 -20.04
C ASP A 426 10.51 6.63 -20.51
N PHE A 427 10.76 5.33 -20.40
CA PHE A 427 12.00 4.72 -20.83
C PHE A 427 12.20 4.85 -22.34
N VAL A 428 11.12 4.81 -23.10
CA VAL A 428 11.13 4.92 -24.57
C VAL A 428 10.52 6.23 -25.05
N THR A 429 10.85 6.61 -26.29
CA THR A 429 10.19 7.76 -26.93
C THR A 429 8.70 7.46 -27.21
N GLU A 430 7.88 8.49 -27.32
CA GLU A 430 6.45 8.37 -27.64
C GLU A 430 6.19 7.50 -28.90
N LYS A 431 7.01 7.65 -29.94
CA LYS A 431 6.92 6.82 -31.16
C LYS A 431 7.05 5.33 -30.83
N ARG A 432 8.03 4.95 -29.99
CA ARG A 432 8.22 3.56 -29.56
C ARG A 432 7.12 3.11 -28.60
N ALA A 433 6.68 3.97 -27.69
CA ALA A 433 5.56 3.68 -26.80
C ALA A 433 4.28 3.34 -27.61
N ARG A 434 3.95 4.11 -28.65
CA ARG A 434 2.84 3.81 -29.57
C ARG A 434 3.05 2.47 -30.30
N LYS A 435 4.29 2.14 -30.68
CA LYS A 435 4.62 0.85 -31.32
C LYS A 435 4.42 -0.31 -30.36
N ILE A 436 4.92 -0.20 -29.12
CA ILE A 436 4.69 -1.18 -28.05
C ILE A 436 3.19 -1.38 -27.80
N THR A 437 2.45 -0.29 -27.63
CA THR A 437 1.00 -0.35 -27.38
C THR A 437 0.30 -1.21 -28.45
N ARG A 438 0.58 -0.97 -29.73
CA ARG A 438 -0.05 -1.70 -30.83
C ARG A 438 0.43 -3.12 -30.98
N MET A 439 1.77 -3.36 -30.86
CA MET A 439 2.39 -4.64 -31.21
C MET A 439 2.43 -5.62 -30.02
N VAL A 440 2.32 -5.11 -28.79
CA VAL A 440 2.43 -5.93 -27.57
C VAL A 440 1.17 -5.83 -26.73
N LEU A 441 0.74 -4.62 -26.30
CA LEU A 441 -0.36 -4.49 -25.32
C LEU A 441 -1.74 -4.69 -25.95
N GLU A 442 -1.94 -4.32 -27.22
CA GLU A 442 -3.18 -4.53 -27.98
C GLU A 442 -3.12 -5.80 -28.86
N ASN A 443 -2.10 -6.66 -28.68
CA ASN A 443 -1.93 -7.91 -29.41
C ASN A 443 -2.41 -9.10 -28.55
N ASP A 444 -3.48 -9.75 -28.98
CA ASP A 444 -4.08 -10.90 -28.29
C ASP A 444 -3.20 -12.16 -28.37
N GLU A 445 -2.22 -12.23 -29.27
CA GLU A 445 -1.26 -13.35 -29.34
C GLU A 445 -0.22 -13.30 -28.21
N ILE A 446 0.00 -12.13 -27.60
CA ILE A 446 0.86 -11.98 -26.42
C ILE A 446 0.07 -12.34 -25.17
N THR A 447 0.64 -13.24 -24.36
CA THR A 447 0.02 -13.75 -23.13
C THR A 447 -0.55 -12.62 -22.28
N GLN A 448 -1.81 -12.77 -21.90
CA GLN A 448 -2.54 -11.81 -21.05
C GLN A 448 -2.03 -11.85 -19.62
N ILE A 449 -2.12 -10.72 -18.94
CA ILE A 449 -1.88 -10.63 -17.50
C ILE A 449 -3.03 -11.32 -16.75
N THR A 450 -2.72 -12.05 -15.69
CA THR A 450 -3.69 -12.83 -14.91
C THR A 450 -3.79 -12.37 -13.44
N THR A 451 -2.87 -11.53 -12.98
CA THR A 451 -2.89 -10.96 -11.64
C THR A 451 -3.43 -9.54 -11.67
N PRO A 452 -4.23 -9.10 -10.69
CA PRO A 452 -4.60 -7.69 -10.56
C PRO A 452 -3.37 -6.79 -10.41
N TYR A 453 -2.25 -7.36 -9.90
CA TYR A 453 -0.97 -6.69 -9.72
C TYR A 453 -0.44 -6.08 -11.02
N PHE A 454 -0.11 -6.91 -12.01
CA PHE A 454 0.42 -6.39 -13.27
C PHE A 454 -0.67 -5.89 -14.22
N GLU A 455 -1.91 -6.35 -14.09
CA GLU A 455 -3.06 -5.77 -14.80
C GLU A 455 -3.18 -4.27 -14.49
N PHE A 456 -3.00 -3.87 -13.24
CA PHE A 456 -2.94 -2.46 -12.85
C PHE A 456 -1.87 -1.67 -13.62
N PHE A 457 -0.65 -2.19 -13.71
CA PHE A 457 0.45 -1.53 -14.42
C PHE A 457 0.20 -1.48 -15.92
N GLU A 458 -0.39 -2.53 -16.51
CA GLU A 458 -0.82 -2.51 -17.92
C GLU A 458 -1.83 -1.40 -18.17
N LEU A 459 -2.83 -1.27 -17.30
CA LEU A 459 -3.85 -0.23 -17.43
C LEU A 459 -3.28 1.17 -17.19
N CYS A 460 -2.27 1.33 -16.33
CA CYS A 460 -1.53 2.58 -16.22
C CYS A 460 -0.81 2.94 -17.53
N ALA A 461 -0.13 1.97 -18.16
CA ALA A 461 0.52 2.18 -19.45
C ALA A 461 -0.48 2.53 -20.56
N LEU A 462 -1.61 1.82 -20.64
CA LEU A 462 -2.68 2.11 -21.58
C LEU A 462 -3.33 3.49 -21.32
N GLY A 463 -3.59 3.84 -20.06
CA GLY A 463 -4.10 5.14 -19.66
C GLY A 463 -3.17 6.27 -20.08
N LYS A 464 -1.86 6.13 -19.86
CA LYS A 464 -0.82 7.06 -20.28
C LYS A 464 -0.79 7.23 -21.82
N MET A 465 -1.10 6.18 -22.57
CA MET A 465 -1.20 6.19 -24.03
C MET A 465 -2.56 6.68 -24.55
N GLY A 466 -3.43 7.21 -23.68
CA GLY A 466 -4.75 7.74 -24.05
C GLY A 466 -5.78 6.66 -24.39
N LYS A 467 -5.54 5.40 -24.04
CA LYS A 467 -6.43 4.26 -24.32
C LYS A 467 -7.49 4.06 -23.23
N LEU A 468 -8.09 5.15 -22.71
CA LEU A 468 -9.01 5.11 -21.57
C LEU A 468 -10.18 4.14 -21.77
N THR A 469 -10.75 4.03 -22.97
CA THR A 469 -11.83 3.07 -23.23
C THR A 469 -11.38 1.61 -23.01
N ALA A 470 -10.14 1.27 -23.34
CA ALA A 470 -9.58 -0.06 -23.07
C ALA A 470 -9.44 -0.28 -21.55
N VAL A 471 -8.92 0.72 -20.82
CA VAL A 471 -8.84 0.71 -19.35
C VAL A 471 -10.23 0.46 -18.72
N GLN A 472 -11.23 1.23 -19.12
CA GLN A 472 -12.60 1.09 -18.60
C GLN A 472 -13.21 -0.28 -18.88
N LYS A 473 -13.07 -0.79 -20.11
CA LYS A 473 -13.55 -2.13 -20.48
C LYS A 473 -12.90 -3.22 -19.66
N LYS A 474 -11.60 -3.11 -19.39
CA LYS A 474 -10.87 -4.10 -18.61
C LYS A 474 -11.27 -4.04 -17.13
N ILE A 475 -11.45 -2.86 -16.55
CA ILE A 475 -12.02 -2.72 -15.20
C ILE A 475 -13.37 -3.42 -15.11
N GLU A 476 -14.29 -3.18 -16.07
CA GLU A 476 -15.62 -3.80 -16.07
C GLU A 476 -15.59 -5.33 -16.32
N SER A 477 -14.65 -5.83 -17.12
CA SER A 477 -14.56 -7.27 -17.41
C SER A 477 -13.80 -8.04 -16.33
N TYR A 478 -12.60 -7.59 -15.94
CA TYR A 478 -11.71 -8.30 -15.05
C TYR A 478 -12.17 -8.17 -13.59
N TRP A 479 -12.19 -6.94 -13.02
CA TRP A 479 -12.70 -6.72 -11.66
C TRP A 479 -14.20 -7.02 -11.55
N GLY A 480 -14.97 -6.62 -12.56
CA GLY A 480 -16.38 -6.96 -12.64
C GLY A 480 -16.65 -8.46 -12.75
N GLY A 481 -15.72 -9.26 -13.28
CA GLY A 481 -15.76 -10.72 -13.28
C GLY A 481 -15.76 -11.29 -11.86
N MET A 482 -14.82 -10.88 -11.01
CA MET A 482 -14.77 -11.26 -9.59
C MET A 482 -16.05 -10.85 -8.83
N VAL A 483 -16.53 -9.62 -9.08
CA VAL A 483 -17.77 -9.11 -8.45
C VAL A 483 -18.99 -9.93 -8.84
N LYS A 484 -19.09 -10.39 -10.09
CA LYS A 484 -20.18 -11.27 -10.55
C LYS A 484 -20.12 -12.65 -9.90
N LEU A 485 -18.95 -13.13 -9.54
CA LEU A 485 -18.74 -14.36 -8.79
C LEU A 485 -19.02 -14.22 -7.29
N GLY A 486 -19.40 -13.02 -6.82
CA GLY A 486 -19.77 -12.76 -5.44
C GLY A 486 -18.64 -12.26 -4.54
N ALA A 487 -17.54 -11.78 -5.14
CA ALA A 487 -16.44 -11.17 -4.41
C ALA A 487 -16.94 -10.00 -3.55
N THR A 488 -16.51 -9.97 -2.29
CA THR A 488 -16.71 -8.86 -1.36
C THR A 488 -15.41 -8.09 -1.07
N SER A 489 -14.31 -8.62 -1.54
CA SER A 489 -12.96 -8.06 -1.64
C SER A 489 -12.32 -8.55 -2.93
N ILE A 490 -11.22 -7.94 -3.37
CA ILE A 490 -10.57 -8.31 -4.64
C ILE A 490 -9.52 -9.38 -4.38
N TRP A 491 -9.49 -10.36 -5.28
CA TRP A 491 -8.69 -11.57 -5.18
C TRP A 491 -7.24 -11.36 -5.62
N GLU A 492 -6.36 -12.23 -5.15
CA GLU A 492 -4.94 -12.28 -5.50
C GLU A 492 -4.70 -12.60 -6.98
N GLN A 493 -5.53 -13.47 -7.56
CA GLN A 493 -5.52 -13.85 -8.97
C GLN A 493 -6.95 -14.09 -9.47
N TYR A 494 -7.18 -13.78 -10.75
CA TYR A 494 -8.43 -14.10 -11.41
C TYR A 494 -8.18 -14.55 -12.84
N LEU A 495 -8.59 -15.76 -13.14
CA LEU A 495 -8.53 -16.39 -14.46
C LEU A 495 -9.97 -16.56 -14.97
N PRO A 496 -10.41 -15.76 -15.95
CA PRO A 496 -11.81 -15.76 -16.42
C PRO A 496 -12.33 -17.10 -16.93
N GLU A 497 -11.44 -17.99 -17.41
CA GLU A 497 -11.76 -19.32 -17.92
C GLU A 497 -11.99 -20.37 -16.83
N GLN A 498 -11.60 -20.10 -15.59
CA GLN A 498 -11.84 -20.99 -14.46
C GLN A 498 -13.30 -20.98 -14.04
N VAL A 499 -13.76 -22.08 -13.41
CA VAL A 499 -15.13 -22.23 -12.93
C VAL A 499 -15.18 -22.73 -11.48
N GLY A 500 -16.12 -22.19 -10.72
CA GLY A 500 -16.38 -22.60 -9.34
C GLY A 500 -15.14 -22.52 -8.46
N ILE A 501 -14.82 -23.60 -7.75
CA ILE A 501 -13.70 -23.65 -6.78
C ILE A 501 -12.32 -23.57 -7.42
N GLN A 502 -12.19 -23.68 -8.76
CA GLN A 502 -10.91 -23.51 -9.43
C GLN A 502 -10.30 -22.13 -9.18
N HIS A 503 -11.16 -21.11 -9.02
CA HIS A 503 -10.71 -19.75 -8.69
C HIS A 503 -10.02 -19.62 -7.32
N TYR A 504 -10.20 -20.59 -6.43
CA TYR A 504 -9.67 -20.54 -5.06
C TYR A 504 -8.32 -21.24 -4.93
N GLY A 505 -7.91 -22.01 -5.95
CA GLY A 505 -6.65 -22.76 -5.96
C GLY A 505 -5.45 -21.88 -6.31
N MET A 506 -4.36 -21.99 -5.53
CA MET A 506 -3.07 -21.37 -5.82
C MET A 506 -1.95 -22.09 -5.05
N TYR A 507 -0.73 -22.03 -5.54
CA TYR A 507 0.45 -22.61 -4.87
C TYR A 507 0.32 -24.10 -4.57
N GLY A 508 -0.43 -24.85 -5.37
CA GLY A 508 -0.71 -26.26 -5.13
C GLY A 508 -1.69 -26.56 -3.98
N MET A 509 -2.28 -25.53 -3.41
CA MET A 509 -3.30 -25.64 -2.36
C MET A 509 -4.69 -25.35 -2.92
N LYS A 510 -5.70 -26.15 -2.54
CA LYS A 510 -7.08 -26.05 -3.04
C LYS A 510 -7.73 -24.68 -2.77
N TYR A 511 -7.41 -24.08 -1.62
CA TYR A 511 -7.89 -22.78 -1.18
C TYR A 511 -6.73 -21.79 -0.97
N GLY A 512 -5.66 -21.93 -1.76
CA GLY A 512 -4.44 -21.14 -1.61
C GLY A 512 -4.56 -19.70 -2.09
N CYS A 513 -5.44 -19.40 -3.05
CA CYS A 513 -5.68 -18.03 -3.50
C CYS A 513 -6.28 -17.19 -2.36
N SER A 514 -5.69 -16.05 -2.06
CA SER A 514 -6.31 -15.09 -1.15
C SER A 514 -7.44 -14.35 -1.87
N LEU A 515 -8.64 -14.36 -1.26
CA LEU A 515 -9.79 -13.63 -1.83
C LEU A 515 -9.84 -12.18 -1.34
N CYS A 516 -8.81 -11.73 -0.61
CA CYS A 516 -8.61 -10.34 -0.22
C CYS A 516 -7.13 -9.98 -0.33
N HIS A 517 -6.75 -9.29 -1.40
CA HIS A 517 -5.36 -8.91 -1.68
C HIS A 517 -5.24 -7.44 -2.08
N ALA A 518 -4.28 -6.70 -1.48
CA ALA A 518 -4.15 -5.24 -1.61
C ALA A 518 -3.96 -4.80 -3.05
N TRP A 519 -3.16 -5.52 -3.84
CA TRP A 519 -2.94 -5.19 -5.25
C TRP A 519 -4.21 -5.24 -6.13
N GLY A 520 -5.33 -5.73 -5.56
CA GLY A 520 -6.63 -5.63 -6.20
C GLY A 520 -7.22 -4.21 -6.22
N GLY A 521 -6.72 -3.28 -5.40
CA GLY A 521 -7.25 -1.92 -5.27
C GLY A 521 -6.97 -0.98 -6.45
N GLY A 522 -6.32 -1.44 -7.50
CA GLY A 522 -5.89 -0.64 -8.67
C GLY A 522 -6.94 0.28 -9.31
N PRO A 523 -8.21 -0.11 -9.46
CA PRO A 523 -9.26 0.75 -10.01
C PRO A 523 -9.42 2.10 -9.31
N ILE A 524 -9.10 2.21 -8.03
CA ILE A 524 -9.13 3.49 -7.28
C ILE A 524 -8.20 4.52 -7.95
N TYR A 525 -6.93 4.13 -8.15
CA TYR A 525 -5.96 4.98 -8.86
C TYR A 525 -6.36 5.22 -10.31
N LEU A 526 -6.75 4.17 -11.04
CA LEU A 526 -7.05 4.25 -12.48
C LEU A 526 -8.19 5.21 -12.79
N LEU A 527 -9.27 5.16 -12.00
CA LEU A 527 -10.42 6.03 -12.18
C LEU A 527 -10.13 7.46 -11.70
N GLY A 528 -9.42 7.63 -10.59
CA GLY A 528 -8.99 8.95 -10.11
C GLY A 528 -8.01 9.63 -11.06
N ARG A 529 -6.99 8.90 -11.52
CA ARG A 529 -5.92 9.43 -12.38
C ARG A 529 -6.36 9.65 -13.83
N TYR A 530 -7.13 8.73 -14.42
CA TYR A 530 -7.41 8.75 -15.86
C TYR A 530 -8.85 9.11 -16.21
N CYS A 531 -9.82 8.96 -15.30
CA CYS A 531 -11.19 9.44 -15.52
C CYS A 531 -11.40 10.82 -14.90
N LEU A 532 -11.15 10.99 -13.59
CA LEU A 532 -11.22 12.31 -12.95
C LEU A 532 -10.04 13.19 -13.34
N GLY A 533 -8.93 12.59 -13.74
CA GLY A 533 -7.80 13.25 -14.40
C GLY A 533 -6.93 14.09 -13.46
N VAL A 534 -6.95 13.86 -12.15
CA VAL A 534 -6.18 14.65 -11.16
C VAL A 534 -4.79 14.05 -10.99
N TYR A 535 -3.74 14.89 -11.12
CA TYR A 535 -2.36 14.46 -10.89
C TYR A 535 -1.41 15.63 -10.61
N PRO A 536 -0.33 15.40 -9.84
CA PRO A 536 0.66 16.43 -9.56
C PRO A 536 1.49 16.76 -10.81
N THR A 537 1.81 18.03 -10.99
CA THR A 537 2.76 18.54 -12.00
C THR A 537 4.04 19.07 -11.35
N SER A 538 4.04 19.20 -10.02
CA SER A 538 5.21 19.49 -9.20
C SER A 538 5.11 18.75 -7.85
N VAL A 539 6.22 18.74 -7.11
CA VAL A 539 6.34 18.12 -5.78
C VAL A 539 5.26 18.65 -4.84
N GLY A 540 4.64 17.75 -4.06
CA GLY A 540 3.65 18.11 -3.04
C GLY A 540 2.36 18.73 -3.59
N TYR A 541 2.07 18.54 -4.87
CA TYR A 541 0.92 19.20 -5.52
C TYR A 541 0.95 20.74 -5.38
N GLU A 542 2.14 21.37 -5.34
CA GLU A 542 2.25 22.84 -5.45
C GLU A 542 1.56 23.32 -6.73
N THR A 543 1.76 22.57 -7.82
CA THR A 543 0.95 22.65 -9.05
C THR A 543 0.43 21.26 -9.40
N TYR A 544 -0.78 21.21 -9.94
CA TYR A 544 -1.42 19.98 -10.39
C TYR A 544 -2.36 20.20 -11.56
N ALA A 545 -2.53 19.17 -12.36
CA ALA A 545 -3.47 19.16 -13.47
C ALA A 545 -4.77 18.43 -13.08
N VAL A 546 -5.87 18.91 -13.66
CA VAL A 546 -7.17 18.25 -13.71
C VAL A 546 -7.51 18.08 -15.18
N GLU A 547 -7.31 16.90 -15.74
CA GLU A 547 -7.52 16.56 -17.14
C GLU A 547 -8.57 15.45 -17.26
N PRO A 548 -9.85 15.76 -16.97
CA PRO A 548 -10.89 14.75 -16.87
C PRO A 548 -11.28 14.20 -18.24
N ASN A 549 -11.55 12.90 -18.25
CA ASN A 549 -11.96 12.19 -19.45
C ASN A 549 -13.03 11.14 -19.12
N ARG A 550 -14.20 11.23 -19.73
CA ARG A 550 -15.29 10.27 -19.52
C ARG A 550 -15.04 8.92 -20.20
N GLY A 551 -14.21 8.89 -21.23
CA GLY A 551 -14.07 7.72 -22.07
C GLY A 551 -15.42 7.24 -22.60
N MET A 552 -15.82 6.02 -22.30
CA MET A 552 -17.11 5.45 -22.71
C MET A 552 -18.28 5.77 -21.77
N TYR A 553 -18.04 6.45 -20.63
CA TYR A 553 -19.12 6.79 -19.69
C TYR A 553 -19.88 8.04 -20.17
N LYS A 554 -21.19 8.08 -19.89
CA LYS A 554 -22.04 9.24 -20.25
C LYS A 554 -21.77 10.44 -19.34
N HIS A 555 -21.56 10.17 -18.05
CA HIS A 555 -21.15 11.16 -17.06
C HIS A 555 -20.18 10.52 -16.08
N ILE A 556 -19.37 11.35 -15.44
CA ILE A 556 -18.53 11.01 -14.29
C ILE A 556 -18.70 12.09 -13.22
N ASP A 557 -18.65 11.68 -11.97
CA ASP A 557 -18.69 12.54 -10.80
C ASP A 557 -17.82 11.90 -9.72
N GLY A 558 -16.92 12.68 -9.13
CA GLY A 558 -16.05 12.14 -8.09
C GLY A 558 -15.16 13.17 -7.43
N LYS A 559 -14.47 12.71 -6.41
CA LYS A 559 -13.56 13.46 -5.57
C LYS A 559 -12.21 12.76 -5.49
N VAL A 560 -11.13 13.53 -5.53
CA VAL A 560 -9.75 13.07 -5.34
C VAL A 560 -9.14 13.89 -4.20
N PRO A 561 -8.56 13.24 -3.19
CA PRO A 561 -7.87 13.93 -2.12
C PRO A 561 -6.54 14.55 -2.61
N LEU A 562 -6.16 15.64 -1.98
CA LEU A 562 -4.86 16.29 -2.12
C LEU A 562 -4.14 16.31 -0.77
N PRO A 563 -2.81 16.62 -0.73
CA PRO A 563 -2.08 16.78 0.52
C PRO A 563 -2.74 17.78 1.47
N GLU A 564 -2.40 17.67 2.78
CA GLU A 564 -2.80 18.62 3.82
C GLU A 564 -4.33 18.84 3.91
N GLY A 565 -5.11 17.79 3.71
CA GLY A 565 -6.56 17.87 3.77
C GLY A 565 -7.23 18.48 2.54
N GLY A 566 -6.47 18.87 1.51
CA GLY A 566 -7.02 19.41 0.26
C GLY A 566 -7.81 18.38 -0.55
N GLU A 567 -8.66 18.86 -1.46
CA GLU A 567 -9.45 18.01 -2.35
C GLU A 567 -9.76 18.68 -3.69
N VAL A 568 -10.04 17.84 -4.68
CA VAL A 568 -10.59 18.24 -5.98
C VAL A 568 -11.86 17.44 -6.24
N THR A 569 -12.97 18.10 -6.58
CA THR A 569 -14.16 17.46 -7.15
C THR A 569 -14.22 17.72 -8.64
N VAL A 570 -14.61 16.69 -9.39
CA VAL A 570 -14.77 16.75 -10.85
C VAL A 570 -16.12 16.17 -11.22
N LYS A 571 -16.88 16.94 -12.00
CA LYS A 571 -18.14 16.48 -12.59
C LYS A 571 -18.15 16.77 -14.09
N MET A 572 -18.35 15.74 -14.88
CA MET A 572 -18.57 15.90 -16.32
C MET A 572 -19.92 15.31 -16.70
N ASP A 573 -20.75 16.10 -17.35
CA ASP A 573 -22.06 15.68 -17.87
C ASP A 573 -22.39 16.44 -19.16
N GLY A 574 -22.90 15.73 -20.16
CA GLY A 574 -23.19 16.33 -21.47
C GLY A 574 -21.96 17.03 -22.08
N HIS A 575 -22.02 18.34 -22.21
CA HIS A 575 -20.94 19.19 -22.72
C HIS A 575 -20.35 20.11 -21.63
N THR A 576 -20.61 19.82 -20.35
CA THR A 576 -20.10 20.62 -19.23
C THR A 576 -19.11 19.85 -18.39
N CYS A 577 -18.09 20.57 -17.93
CA CYS A 577 -17.17 20.10 -16.91
C CYS A 577 -17.14 21.10 -15.77
N THR A 578 -17.49 20.67 -14.57
CA THR A 578 -17.40 21.46 -13.34
C THR A 578 -16.31 20.89 -12.45
N VAL A 579 -15.41 21.77 -12.01
CA VAL A 579 -14.32 21.43 -11.10
C VAL A 579 -14.40 22.36 -9.89
N TYR A 580 -14.17 21.81 -8.70
CA TYR A 580 -13.99 22.56 -7.46
C TYR A 580 -12.72 22.10 -6.79
N THR A 581 -11.96 23.00 -6.19
CA THR A 581 -10.78 22.67 -5.42
C THR A 581 -10.67 23.52 -4.17
N THR A 582 -10.10 22.92 -3.11
CA THR A 582 -9.75 23.63 -1.87
C THR A 582 -8.30 24.11 -1.85
N ARG A 583 -7.48 23.73 -2.87
CA ARG A 583 -6.03 24.02 -2.91
C ARG A 583 -5.67 24.81 -4.17
N ALA A 584 -4.75 25.79 -4.01
CA ALA A 584 -4.21 26.57 -5.13
C ALA A 584 -3.31 25.72 -6.05
N GLY A 585 -2.99 26.25 -7.24
CA GLY A 585 -2.06 25.62 -8.20
C GLY A 585 -2.71 24.66 -9.19
N GLY A 586 -4.04 24.53 -9.17
CA GLY A 586 -4.79 23.66 -10.09
C GLY A 586 -4.95 24.25 -11.49
N THR A 587 -4.73 23.45 -12.52
CA THR A 587 -5.00 23.78 -13.92
C THR A 587 -5.97 22.74 -14.52
N LEU A 588 -7.13 23.18 -14.97
CA LEU A 588 -8.07 22.36 -15.73
C LEU A 588 -7.63 22.29 -17.19
N ILE A 589 -7.47 21.09 -17.73
CA ILE A 589 -7.11 20.84 -19.12
C ILE A 589 -8.29 20.16 -19.81
N LEU A 590 -8.90 20.87 -20.77
CA LEU A 590 -10.03 20.35 -21.56
C LEU A 590 -9.80 20.56 -23.07
N LYS A 591 -9.76 19.46 -23.83
CA LYS A 591 -9.52 19.47 -25.28
C LYS A 591 -8.29 20.33 -25.68
N GLY A 592 -7.22 20.22 -24.88
CA GLY A 592 -5.97 20.95 -25.10
C GLY A 592 -6.00 22.44 -24.73
N LYS A 593 -7.08 22.92 -24.10
CA LYS A 593 -7.14 24.26 -23.51
C LYS A 593 -6.93 24.20 -22.02
N GLU A 594 -6.18 25.15 -21.49
CA GLU A 594 -5.83 25.26 -20.09
C GLU A 594 -6.59 26.41 -19.42
N TYR A 595 -7.07 26.16 -18.19
CA TYR A 595 -7.80 27.12 -17.38
C TYR A 595 -7.30 27.04 -15.94
N ALA A 596 -6.95 28.18 -15.34
CA ALA A 596 -6.65 28.23 -13.91
C ALA A 596 -7.93 27.94 -13.12
N ILE A 597 -7.85 27.05 -12.13
CA ILE A 597 -8.99 26.70 -11.28
C ILE A 597 -9.01 27.64 -10.07
N PRO A 598 -10.11 28.40 -9.85
CA PRO A 598 -10.25 29.23 -8.65
C PRO A 598 -10.40 28.33 -7.40
N VAL A 599 -9.83 28.78 -6.29
CA VAL A 599 -9.90 28.06 -5.02
C VAL A 599 -11.20 28.39 -4.29
N GLY A 600 -11.92 27.38 -3.80
CA GLY A 600 -13.14 27.55 -3.00
C GLY A 600 -14.38 27.87 -3.81
N GLU A 601 -14.29 27.88 -5.13
CA GLU A 601 -15.42 28.18 -6.02
C GLU A 601 -15.58 27.08 -7.09
N ALA A 602 -16.83 26.76 -7.42
CA ALA A 602 -17.11 25.83 -8.51
C ALA A 602 -16.84 26.51 -9.86
N PHE A 603 -15.95 25.96 -10.65
CA PHE A 603 -15.57 26.45 -11.96
C PHE A 603 -16.14 25.54 -13.07
N THR A 604 -16.99 26.07 -13.94
CA THR A 604 -17.66 25.31 -15.00
C THR A 604 -17.22 25.79 -16.37
N VAL A 605 -16.87 24.83 -17.21
CA VAL A 605 -16.50 25.06 -18.64
C VAL A 605 -17.43 24.24 -19.52
N GLU A 606 -17.98 24.87 -20.56
CA GLU A 606 -18.63 24.18 -21.67
C GLU A 606 -17.60 23.82 -22.75
N TYR A 607 -17.68 22.61 -23.35
CA TYR A 607 -16.66 22.09 -24.27
C TYR A 607 -17.23 21.25 -25.43
#